data_60391ae262ec442fed630b7a2aacec70
#
_entry.id   60391ae262ec442fed630b7a2aacec70
#
_cell.length_a   1.000
_cell.length_b   1.000
_cell.length_c   1.000
_cell.angle_alpha   90.00
_cell.angle_beta   90.00
_cell.angle_gamma   90.00
#
_symmetry.space_group_name_H-M   'P 1'
#
loop_
_entity.id
_entity.type
_entity.pdbx_description
1 polymer ?
#
loop_
_entity_poly.entity_id
_entity_poly.type
_entity_poly.pdbx_seq_one_letter_code
_entity_poly.pdbx_strand_id
1 'polypeptide(L)'
;VRRYWKLSEAGMVKRADLLVCDSRTIERYIREEYARFSPETTYIAYGADTAPSKLDDDDPAFAGWLEENGLEPNGYYLAVGRFVPENNYETMIREFMASGTDRAFALVTGVDEGFLDELEKRTGFRSDPRIRFVGTVYDQELLKKIRENAFAYLHGHEVGGTNPSLLEALASTRLSLLLDVGFNREVAEGAALYWTKEAGSLIRLIMRVESVDDQEANVFRELSREMIRVRYSWNLVVS
;
A
#
# COMPACT_ATOMS: atom_id res chain seq x y z
N VAL A 1 -12.16 -22.40 12.71
CA VAL A 1 -11.57 -21.82 11.48
C VAL A 1 -10.05 -21.79 11.60
N ARG A 2 -9.43 -21.06 12.56
CA ARG A 2 -7.96 -20.89 12.70
C ARG A 2 -7.19 -22.23 12.83
N ARG A 3 -7.73 -23.23 13.57
CA ARG A 3 -7.10 -24.56 13.69
C ARG A 3 -7.11 -25.35 12.39
N TYR A 4 -8.18 -25.24 11.62
CA TYR A 4 -8.27 -25.89 10.30
C TYR A 4 -7.22 -25.34 9.34
N TRP A 5 -7.09 -24.01 9.25
CA TRP A 5 -6.08 -23.37 8.39
C TRP A 5 -4.66 -23.78 8.78
N LYS A 6 -4.31 -23.81 10.07
CA LYS A 6 -2.99 -24.28 10.54
C LYS A 6 -2.69 -25.74 10.18
N LEU A 7 -3.71 -26.63 10.27
CA LEU A 7 -3.54 -28.03 9.88
C LEU A 7 -3.37 -28.18 8.36
N SER A 8 -4.12 -27.41 7.57
CA SER A 8 -4.00 -27.39 6.11
C SER A 8 -2.63 -26.88 5.68
N GLU A 9 -2.18 -25.76 6.25
CA GLU A 9 -0.85 -25.19 6.02
C GLU A 9 0.27 -26.19 6.37
N ALA A 10 0.22 -26.79 7.54
CA ALA A 10 1.17 -27.84 7.94
C ALA A 10 1.17 -29.03 6.98
N GLY A 11 -0.01 -29.40 6.47
CA GLY A 11 -0.16 -30.48 5.48
C GLY A 11 0.46 -30.14 4.12
N MET A 12 0.37 -28.88 3.69
CA MET A 12 1.02 -28.39 2.46
C MET A 12 2.53 -28.34 2.64
N VAL A 13 3.03 -27.72 3.70
CA VAL A 13 4.45 -27.62 4.01
C VAL A 13 5.13 -28.99 4.06
N LYS A 14 4.48 -29.97 4.70
CA LYS A 14 5.03 -31.35 4.82
C LYS A 14 5.18 -32.05 3.46
N ARG A 15 4.36 -31.70 2.46
CA ARG A 15 4.28 -32.43 1.18
C ARG A 15 4.91 -31.70 0.02
N ALA A 16 5.24 -30.43 0.19
CA ALA A 16 5.88 -29.63 -0.85
C ALA A 16 7.35 -30.02 -1.00
N ASP A 17 7.79 -30.19 -2.23
CA ASP A 17 9.20 -30.37 -2.55
C ASP A 17 9.97 -29.06 -2.42
N LEU A 18 9.32 -27.94 -2.76
CA LEU A 18 9.84 -26.57 -2.62
C LEU A 18 8.71 -25.59 -2.34
N LEU A 19 8.92 -24.69 -1.39
CA LEU A 19 8.01 -23.59 -1.06
C LEU A 19 8.59 -22.28 -1.59
N VAL A 20 7.92 -21.67 -2.55
CA VAL A 20 8.26 -20.34 -3.06
C VAL A 20 7.54 -19.29 -2.21
N CYS A 21 8.30 -18.47 -1.50
CA CYS A 21 7.79 -17.38 -0.66
C CYS A 21 7.99 -16.04 -1.37
N ASP A 22 7.00 -15.19 -1.33
CA ASP A 22 7.05 -13.84 -1.94
C ASP A 22 7.66 -12.78 -1.01
N SER A 23 7.94 -13.11 0.24
CA SER A 23 8.72 -12.29 1.17
C SER A 23 9.64 -13.12 2.06
N ARG A 24 10.76 -12.54 2.47
CA ARG A 24 11.69 -13.17 3.42
C ARG A 24 11.06 -13.32 4.81
N THR A 25 10.14 -12.44 5.16
CA THR A 25 9.37 -12.54 6.41
C THR A 25 8.49 -13.80 6.40
N ILE A 26 7.81 -14.11 5.28
CA ILE A 26 7.05 -15.34 5.13
C ILE A 26 7.98 -16.56 5.09
N GLU A 27 9.08 -16.49 4.35
CA GLU A 27 10.07 -17.58 4.30
C GLU A 27 10.59 -17.93 5.70
N ARG A 28 10.92 -16.90 6.51
CA ARG A 28 11.35 -17.08 7.90
C ARG A 28 10.27 -17.72 8.76
N TYR A 29 9.03 -17.22 8.66
CA TYR A 29 7.89 -17.79 9.36
C TYR A 29 7.71 -19.28 9.03
N ILE A 30 7.77 -19.67 7.76
CA ILE A 30 7.63 -21.06 7.32
C ILE A 30 8.77 -21.92 7.91
N ARG A 31 10.00 -21.46 7.84
CA ARG A 31 11.16 -22.18 8.39
C ARG A 31 11.09 -22.37 9.90
N GLU A 32 10.63 -21.36 10.63
CA GLU A 32 10.53 -21.37 12.09
C GLU A 32 9.32 -22.20 12.57
N GLU A 33 8.11 -21.88 12.11
CA GLU A 33 6.87 -22.52 12.54
C GLU A 33 6.82 -24.01 12.18
N TYR A 34 7.43 -24.37 11.03
CA TYR A 34 7.41 -25.72 10.47
C TYR A 34 8.79 -26.39 10.46
N ALA A 35 9.73 -25.96 11.30
CA ALA A 35 11.08 -26.49 11.42
C ALA A 35 11.14 -28.02 11.52
N ARG A 36 10.15 -28.66 12.18
CA ARG A 36 10.02 -30.12 12.31
C ARG A 36 9.90 -30.88 10.98
N PHE A 37 9.51 -30.20 9.91
CA PHE A 37 9.38 -30.80 8.57
C PHE A 37 10.60 -30.50 7.68
N SER A 38 11.53 -29.66 8.15
CA SER A 38 12.72 -29.22 7.40
C SER A 38 12.36 -28.74 5.99
N PRO A 39 11.42 -27.78 5.83
CA PRO A 39 10.93 -27.40 4.52
C PRO A 39 12.03 -26.76 3.67
N GLU A 40 12.12 -27.18 2.41
CA GLU A 40 12.90 -26.46 1.41
C GLU A 40 12.13 -25.23 0.97
N THR A 41 12.78 -24.06 1.04
CA THR A 41 12.15 -22.78 0.72
C THR A 41 13.05 -21.96 -0.18
N THR A 42 12.44 -21.15 -1.04
CA THR A 42 13.11 -20.12 -1.81
C THR A 42 12.30 -18.84 -1.78
N TYR A 43 12.96 -17.70 -2.01
CA TYR A 43 12.36 -16.38 -2.04
C TYR A 43 12.35 -15.83 -3.46
N ILE A 44 11.16 -15.53 -3.96
CA ILE A 44 10.97 -14.82 -5.23
C ILE A 44 9.94 -13.70 -4.97
N ALA A 45 10.41 -12.47 -4.91
CA ALA A 45 9.53 -11.29 -4.72
C ALA A 45 8.68 -11.00 -5.97
N TYR A 46 7.64 -10.20 -5.79
CA TYR A 46 7.04 -9.49 -6.92
C TYR A 46 7.97 -8.38 -7.40
N GLY A 47 7.79 -7.98 -8.67
CA GLY A 47 8.51 -6.86 -9.26
C GLY A 47 7.63 -5.65 -9.46
N ALA A 48 8.27 -4.48 -9.61
CA ALA A 48 7.63 -3.25 -10.09
C ALA A 48 8.54 -2.53 -11.09
N ASP A 49 7.92 -1.65 -11.88
CA ASP A 49 8.61 -0.79 -12.84
C ASP A 49 8.71 0.63 -12.27
N THR A 50 9.89 1.23 -12.40
CA THR A 50 10.16 2.61 -11.98
C THR A 50 10.02 3.63 -13.12
N ALA A 51 9.68 3.19 -14.32
CA ALA A 51 9.42 4.11 -15.42
C ALA A 51 8.20 4.99 -15.12
N PRO A 52 8.23 6.28 -15.45
CA PRO A 52 7.07 7.15 -15.28
C PRO A 52 5.89 6.67 -16.13
N SER A 53 4.68 7.14 -15.79
CA SER A 53 3.51 6.96 -16.65
C SER A 53 3.78 7.53 -18.05
N LYS A 54 3.19 6.88 -19.06
CA LYS A 54 3.23 7.37 -20.45
C LYS A 54 2.24 8.51 -20.71
N LEU A 55 1.34 8.76 -19.75
CA LEU A 55 0.39 9.87 -19.84
C LEU A 55 1.07 11.17 -19.44
N ASP A 56 0.85 12.21 -20.22
CA ASP A 56 1.28 13.57 -19.89
C ASP A 56 0.43 14.16 -18.74
N ASP A 57 0.86 15.29 -18.17
CA ASP A 57 0.16 15.92 -17.04
C ASP A 57 -1.22 16.49 -17.46
N ASP A 58 -1.40 16.83 -18.72
CA ASP A 58 -2.63 17.31 -19.33
C ASP A 58 -3.42 16.24 -20.11
N ASP A 59 -3.04 14.95 -19.94
CA ASP A 59 -3.74 13.85 -20.61
C ASP A 59 -5.23 13.84 -20.22
N PRO A 60 -6.15 13.78 -21.23
CA PRO A 60 -7.59 13.83 -20.98
C PRO A 60 -8.12 12.75 -20.03
N ALA A 61 -7.53 11.55 -20.00
CA ALA A 61 -7.95 10.48 -19.10
C ALA A 61 -7.61 10.84 -17.65
N PHE A 62 -6.44 11.43 -17.40
CA PHE A 62 -6.04 11.85 -16.06
C PHE A 62 -6.80 13.11 -15.62
N ALA A 63 -6.92 14.11 -16.49
CA ALA A 63 -7.69 15.34 -16.22
C ALA A 63 -9.16 15.03 -15.92
N GLY A 64 -9.79 14.15 -16.72
CA GLY A 64 -11.16 13.70 -16.50
C GLY A 64 -11.32 12.95 -15.19
N TRP A 65 -10.38 12.07 -14.82
CA TRP A 65 -10.41 11.37 -13.55
C TRP A 65 -10.33 12.33 -12.35
N LEU A 66 -9.48 13.36 -12.43
CA LEU A 66 -9.38 14.40 -11.39
C LEU A 66 -10.70 15.16 -11.26
N GLU A 67 -11.27 15.61 -12.37
CA GLU A 67 -12.54 16.38 -12.41
C GLU A 67 -13.71 15.56 -11.84
N GLU A 68 -13.88 14.31 -12.30
CA GLU A 68 -14.95 13.41 -11.84
C GLU A 68 -14.90 13.15 -10.33
N ASN A 69 -13.71 13.15 -9.73
CA ASN A 69 -13.51 12.87 -8.32
C ASN A 69 -13.32 14.14 -7.46
N GLY A 70 -13.33 15.33 -8.08
CA GLY A 70 -13.12 16.61 -7.39
C GLY A 70 -11.75 16.67 -6.72
N LEU A 71 -10.70 16.22 -7.44
CA LEU A 71 -9.32 16.15 -6.95
C LEU A 71 -8.41 17.07 -7.77
N GLU A 72 -7.28 17.43 -7.19
CA GLU A 72 -6.24 18.23 -7.85
C GLU A 72 -4.88 17.52 -7.71
N PRO A 73 -3.94 17.68 -8.65
CA PRO A 73 -2.58 17.15 -8.51
C PRO A 73 -1.94 17.60 -7.21
N ASN A 74 -1.29 16.69 -6.51
CA ASN A 74 -0.73 16.89 -5.16
C ASN A 74 -1.75 17.30 -4.07
N GLY A 75 -3.04 17.29 -4.38
CA GLY A 75 -4.14 17.66 -3.47
C GLY A 75 -4.73 16.49 -2.68
N TYR A 76 -4.19 15.28 -2.79
CA TYR A 76 -4.78 14.10 -2.18
C TYR A 76 -3.77 13.10 -1.64
N TYR A 77 -4.14 12.46 -0.53
CA TYR A 77 -3.59 11.20 -0.08
C TYR A 77 -4.25 10.07 -0.89
N LEU A 78 -3.50 9.01 -1.17
CA LEU A 78 -3.97 7.90 -1.99
C LEU A 78 -3.84 6.57 -1.25
N ALA A 79 -4.87 5.73 -1.29
CA ALA A 79 -4.75 4.32 -0.97
C ALA A 79 -5.28 3.48 -2.14
N VAL A 80 -4.55 2.41 -2.49
CA VAL A 80 -4.94 1.49 -3.56
C VAL A 80 -4.91 0.06 -3.03
N GLY A 81 -6.02 -0.65 -3.13
CA GLY A 81 -6.06 -2.03 -2.66
C GLY A 81 -7.47 -2.60 -2.57
N ARG A 82 -7.58 -3.86 -2.16
CA ARG A 82 -8.87 -4.51 -1.91
C ARG A 82 -9.57 -3.89 -0.70
N PHE A 83 -10.88 -3.73 -0.79
CA PHE A 83 -11.68 -3.18 0.30
C PHE A 83 -12.01 -4.28 1.33
N VAL A 84 -11.03 -4.61 2.16
CA VAL A 84 -11.11 -5.66 3.18
C VAL A 84 -10.58 -5.16 4.53
N PRO A 85 -11.05 -5.70 5.67
CA PRO A 85 -10.66 -5.26 7.01
C PRO A 85 -9.14 -5.28 7.25
N GLU A 86 -8.44 -6.26 6.67
CA GLU A 86 -6.99 -6.44 6.82
C GLU A 86 -6.16 -5.31 6.22
N ASN A 87 -6.78 -4.46 5.40
CA ASN A 87 -6.16 -3.25 4.85
C ASN A 87 -6.36 -2.01 5.74
N ASN A 88 -6.97 -2.18 6.93
CA ASN A 88 -7.09 -1.16 7.97
C ASN A 88 -7.74 0.17 7.52
N TYR A 89 -8.70 0.10 6.59
CA TYR A 89 -9.42 1.30 6.10
C TYR A 89 -10.10 2.07 7.24
N GLU A 90 -10.67 1.37 8.23
CA GLU A 90 -11.29 2.02 9.39
C GLU A 90 -10.29 2.91 10.14
N THR A 91 -9.10 2.39 10.42
CA THR A 91 -8.05 3.16 11.12
C THR A 91 -7.58 4.32 10.27
N MET A 92 -7.28 4.09 8.97
CA MET A 92 -6.80 5.13 8.08
C MET A 92 -7.82 6.27 7.94
N ILE A 93 -9.08 5.96 7.72
CA ILE A 93 -10.16 6.95 7.57
C ILE A 93 -10.36 7.73 8.88
N ARG A 94 -10.45 7.05 10.02
CA ARG A 94 -10.65 7.69 11.33
C ARG A 94 -9.52 8.66 11.67
N GLU A 95 -8.29 8.22 11.51
CA GLU A 95 -7.10 9.04 11.78
C GLU A 95 -6.96 10.17 10.76
N PHE A 96 -7.30 9.94 9.49
CA PHE A 96 -7.31 10.97 8.47
C PHE A 96 -8.35 12.06 8.76
N MET A 97 -9.57 11.70 9.08
CA MET A 97 -10.63 12.66 9.44
C MET A 97 -10.22 13.55 10.61
N ALA A 98 -9.50 12.99 11.59
CA ALA A 98 -9.02 13.69 12.76
C ALA A 98 -7.73 14.49 12.57
N SER A 99 -7.03 14.33 11.44
CA SER A 99 -5.71 14.94 11.21
C SER A 99 -5.76 16.46 10.93
N GLY A 100 -6.92 16.96 10.49
CA GLY A 100 -7.10 18.39 10.16
C GLY A 100 -6.43 18.83 8.86
N THR A 101 -5.93 17.90 8.02
CA THR A 101 -5.44 18.24 6.67
C THR A 101 -6.58 18.74 5.78
N ASP A 102 -6.31 19.69 4.91
CA ASP A 102 -7.27 20.19 3.91
C ASP A 102 -7.30 19.34 2.64
N ARG A 103 -6.37 18.39 2.49
CA ARG A 103 -6.29 17.51 1.34
C ARG A 103 -7.38 16.45 1.34
N ALA A 104 -7.69 15.90 0.15
CA ALA A 104 -8.58 14.76 0.04
C ALA A 104 -7.87 13.43 0.37
N PHE A 105 -8.66 12.39 0.65
CA PHE A 105 -8.19 11.01 0.74
C PHE A 105 -8.91 10.18 -0.32
N ALA A 106 -8.21 9.90 -1.41
CA ALA A 106 -8.69 9.10 -2.54
C ALA A 106 -8.45 7.61 -2.29
N LEU A 107 -9.52 6.82 -2.35
CA LEU A 107 -9.55 5.38 -2.10
C LEU A 107 -9.85 4.67 -3.42
N VAL A 108 -8.80 4.20 -4.11
CA VAL A 108 -8.93 3.39 -5.33
C VAL A 108 -9.18 1.95 -4.95
N THR A 109 -10.45 1.58 -4.89
CA THR A 109 -10.88 0.25 -4.45
C THR A 109 -12.24 -0.12 -5.03
N GLY A 110 -12.48 -1.41 -5.26
CA GLY A 110 -13.82 -1.93 -5.50
C GLY A 110 -14.58 -2.02 -4.18
N VAL A 111 -15.75 -1.41 -4.11
CA VAL A 111 -16.53 -1.29 -2.88
C VAL A 111 -17.40 -2.51 -2.67
N ASP A 112 -17.36 -3.09 -1.48
CA ASP A 112 -18.37 -3.99 -0.94
C ASP A 112 -19.34 -3.18 -0.08
N GLU A 113 -20.61 -3.13 -0.47
CA GLU A 113 -21.65 -2.29 0.19
C GLU A 113 -21.84 -2.65 1.66
N GLY A 114 -21.78 -3.96 2.01
CA GLY A 114 -21.93 -4.40 3.39
C GLY A 114 -20.81 -3.89 4.28
N PHE A 115 -19.58 -3.99 3.81
CA PHE A 115 -18.41 -3.46 4.53
C PHE A 115 -18.39 -1.92 4.54
N LEU A 116 -18.84 -1.27 3.47
CA LEU A 116 -18.95 0.19 3.41
C LEU A 116 -19.93 0.74 4.45
N ASP A 117 -21.08 0.10 4.59
CA ASP A 117 -22.10 0.49 5.58
C ASP A 117 -21.63 0.24 7.02
N GLU A 118 -20.88 -0.84 7.26
CA GLU A 118 -20.25 -1.07 8.56
C GLU A 118 -19.18 0.00 8.87
N LEU A 119 -18.39 0.36 7.89
CA LEU A 119 -17.36 1.39 7.99
C LEU A 119 -18.00 2.76 8.28
N GLU A 120 -19.08 3.10 7.60
CA GLU A 120 -19.86 4.32 7.87
C GLU A 120 -20.38 4.35 9.31
N LYS A 121 -21.00 3.27 9.77
CA LYS A 121 -21.51 3.17 11.16
C LYS A 121 -20.41 3.39 12.21
N ARG A 122 -19.17 3.00 11.89
CA ARG A 122 -18.04 3.10 12.83
C ARG A 122 -17.30 4.42 12.76
N THR A 123 -17.28 5.07 11.60
CA THR A 123 -16.43 6.25 11.36
C THR A 123 -17.23 7.51 11.06
N GLY A 124 -18.43 7.40 10.48
CA GLY A 124 -19.21 8.54 9.98
C GLY A 124 -18.56 9.24 8.79
N PHE A 125 -17.76 8.52 8.00
CA PHE A 125 -16.89 9.11 6.96
C PHE A 125 -17.68 9.87 5.86
N ARG A 126 -18.95 9.50 5.61
CA ARG A 126 -19.77 10.19 4.60
C ARG A 126 -20.04 11.67 4.96
N SER A 127 -19.86 12.05 6.22
CA SER A 127 -19.94 13.45 6.65
C SER A 127 -18.69 14.27 6.34
N ASP A 128 -17.58 13.62 6.00
CA ASP A 128 -16.33 14.29 5.67
C ASP A 128 -16.13 14.32 4.14
N PRO A 129 -16.29 15.49 3.50
CA PRO A 129 -16.20 15.61 2.06
C PRO A 129 -14.80 15.33 1.49
N ARG A 130 -13.77 15.19 2.34
CA ARG A 130 -12.42 14.85 1.92
C ARG A 130 -12.24 13.37 1.63
N ILE A 131 -13.11 12.49 2.16
CA ILE A 131 -13.05 11.04 1.89
C ILE A 131 -13.71 10.76 0.55
N ARG A 132 -12.93 10.24 -0.40
CA ARG A 132 -13.33 9.97 -1.79
C ARG A 132 -13.13 8.50 -2.15
N PHE A 133 -14.21 7.74 -2.28
CA PHE A 133 -14.19 6.43 -2.90
C PHE A 133 -14.31 6.59 -4.41
N VAL A 134 -13.19 6.44 -5.11
CA VAL A 134 -13.06 6.78 -6.54
C VAL A 134 -13.21 5.57 -7.46
N GLY A 135 -13.67 4.44 -6.91
CA GLY A 135 -13.85 3.20 -7.68
C GLY A 135 -12.53 2.50 -8.01
N THR A 136 -12.59 1.54 -8.93
CA THR A 136 -11.41 0.78 -9.38
C THR A 136 -10.87 1.37 -10.68
N VAL A 137 -9.58 1.58 -10.75
CA VAL A 137 -8.86 2.00 -11.96
C VAL A 137 -8.13 0.80 -12.54
N TYR A 138 -8.54 0.33 -13.72
CA TYR A 138 -7.95 -0.83 -14.40
C TYR A 138 -6.84 -0.44 -15.38
N ASP A 139 -6.87 0.77 -15.92
CA ASP A 139 -5.81 1.29 -16.77
C ASP A 139 -4.55 1.52 -15.94
N GLN A 140 -3.49 0.78 -16.26
CA GLN A 140 -2.25 0.79 -15.48
C GLN A 140 -1.47 2.10 -15.66
N GLU A 141 -1.52 2.72 -16.85
CA GLU A 141 -0.86 4.00 -17.08
C GLU A 141 -1.58 5.14 -16.34
N LEU A 142 -2.91 5.13 -16.35
CA LEU A 142 -3.71 6.06 -15.56
C LEU A 142 -3.47 5.85 -14.04
N LEU A 143 -3.47 4.61 -13.56
CA LEU A 143 -3.23 4.33 -12.14
C LEU A 143 -1.82 4.75 -11.70
N LYS A 144 -0.82 4.58 -12.58
CA LYS A 144 0.55 5.08 -12.34
C LYS A 144 0.56 6.60 -12.27
N LYS A 145 -0.12 7.30 -13.22
CA LYS A 145 -0.25 8.75 -13.22
C LYS A 145 -0.92 9.29 -11.96
N ILE A 146 -1.97 8.63 -11.48
CA ILE A 146 -2.65 8.94 -10.22
C ILE A 146 -1.68 8.83 -9.04
N ARG A 147 -0.85 7.77 -8.98
CA ARG A 147 0.16 7.62 -7.93
C ARG A 147 1.24 8.71 -7.98
N GLU A 148 1.73 9.05 -9.17
CA GLU A 148 2.74 10.09 -9.37
C GLU A 148 2.28 11.47 -8.89
N ASN A 149 0.98 11.75 -9.01
CA ASN A 149 0.37 13.00 -8.62
C ASN A 149 -0.30 12.98 -7.23
N ALA A 150 -0.19 11.90 -6.48
CA ALA A 150 -0.61 11.87 -5.09
C ALA A 150 0.39 12.65 -4.21
N PHE A 151 -0.13 13.41 -3.25
CA PHE A 151 0.70 14.04 -2.21
C PHE A 151 1.46 13.00 -1.39
N ALA A 152 0.76 11.96 -0.92
CA ALA A 152 1.35 10.82 -0.24
C ALA A 152 0.48 9.57 -0.42
N TYR A 153 1.11 8.40 -0.31
CA TYR A 153 0.45 7.11 -0.35
C TYR A 153 0.25 6.55 1.06
N LEU A 154 -0.98 6.18 1.40
CA LEU A 154 -1.33 5.51 2.66
C LEU A 154 -1.45 4.01 2.44
N HIS A 155 -0.74 3.22 3.21
CA HIS A 155 -0.74 1.77 3.12
C HIS A 155 -1.04 1.12 4.47
N GLY A 156 -2.21 0.50 4.57
CA GLY A 156 -2.68 -0.16 5.79
C GLY A 156 -2.62 -1.68 5.76
N HIS A 157 -2.04 -2.30 4.73
CA HIS A 157 -2.00 -3.75 4.57
C HIS A 157 -1.25 -4.42 5.73
N GLU A 158 -1.90 -5.39 6.38
CA GLU A 158 -1.41 -6.01 7.62
C GLU A 158 -1.04 -7.48 7.47
N VAL A 159 -1.56 -8.17 6.46
CA VAL A 159 -1.42 -9.61 6.28
C VAL A 159 -0.90 -9.92 4.88
N GLY A 160 0.14 -10.73 4.80
CA GLY A 160 0.67 -11.20 3.52
C GLY A 160 2.19 -11.08 3.45
N GLY A 161 2.69 -11.00 2.22
CA GLY A 161 4.10 -10.85 1.89
C GLY A 161 4.38 -9.55 1.14
N THR A 162 5.22 -9.63 0.10
CA THR A 162 5.47 -8.50 -0.78
C THR A 162 4.20 -8.11 -1.53
N ASN A 163 3.71 -6.89 -1.27
CA ASN A 163 2.48 -6.41 -1.86
C ASN A 163 2.76 -5.65 -3.17
N PRO A 164 2.22 -6.10 -4.34
CA PRO A 164 2.45 -5.42 -5.61
C PRO A 164 2.04 -3.95 -5.60
N SER A 165 0.89 -3.60 -4.99
CA SER A 165 0.45 -2.21 -4.90
C SER A 165 1.39 -1.33 -4.08
N LEU A 166 2.05 -1.89 -3.04
CA LEU A 166 3.09 -1.19 -2.28
C LEU A 166 4.33 -0.94 -3.14
N LEU A 167 4.79 -1.96 -3.88
CA LEU A 167 5.95 -1.81 -4.78
C LEU A 167 5.70 -0.73 -5.85
N GLU A 168 4.52 -0.75 -6.46
CA GLU A 168 4.11 0.25 -7.45
C GLU A 168 4.00 1.66 -6.85
N ALA A 169 3.51 1.78 -5.61
CA ALA A 169 3.46 3.05 -4.90
C ALA A 169 4.87 3.58 -4.60
N LEU A 170 5.77 2.75 -4.07
CA LEU A 170 7.17 3.12 -3.82
C LEU A 170 7.93 3.49 -5.11
N ALA A 171 7.55 2.91 -6.24
CA ALA A 171 8.11 3.24 -7.55
C ALA A 171 7.63 4.60 -8.08
N SER A 172 6.44 5.07 -7.67
CA SER A 172 5.75 6.18 -8.34
C SER A 172 5.49 7.39 -7.44
N THR A 173 5.15 7.19 -6.15
CA THR A 173 4.77 8.28 -5.24
C THR A 173 5.97 8.97 -4.60
N ARG A 174 5.77 10.21 -4.15
CA ARG A 174 6.81 11.01 -3.46
C ARG A 174 7.00 10.57 -2.00
N LEU A 175 5.93 10.31 -1.30
CA LEU A 175 5.91 9.95 0.12
C LEU A 175 5.03 8.72 0.33
N SER A 176 5.48 7.78 1.14
CA SER A 176 4.72 6.59 1.50
C SER A 176 4.63 6.45 3.01
N LEU A 177 3.41 6.36 3.53
CA LEU A 177 3.07 6.23 4.93
C LEU A 177 2.51 4.82 5.17
N LEU A 178 3.32 3.94 5.72
CA LEU A 178 3.05 2.51 5.78
C LEU A 178 2.68 2.06 7.20
N LEU A 179 1.74 1.13 7.31
CA LEU A 179 1.53 0.43 8.58
C LEU A 179 2.81 -0.32 8.98
N ASP A 180 3.22 -0.13 10.23
CA ASP A 180 4.43 -0.71 10.81
C ASP A 180 4.27 -2.21 11.07
N VAL A 181 4.50 -3.00 10.02
CA VAL A 181 4.53 -4.46 10.06
C VAL A 181 5.75 -5.00 9.33
N GLY A 182 6.17 -6.22 9.68
CA GLY A 182 7.45 -6.79 9.24
C GLY A 182 7.66 -6.77 7.73
N PHE A 183 6.68 -7.15 6.93
CA PHE A 183 6.83 -7.19 5.47
C PHE A 183 6.79 -5.79 4.82
N ASN A 184 6.07 -4.80 5.37
CA ASN A 184 6.15 -3.42 4.89
C ASN A 184 7.54 -2.83 5.17
N ARG A 185 8.09 -3.12 6.37
CA ARG A 185 9.46 -2.71 6.69
C ARG A 185 10.51 -3.41 5.85
N GLU A 186 10.32 -4.70 5.55
CA GLU A 186 11.21 -5.47 4.67
C GLU A 186 11.32 -4.82 3.29
N VAL A 187 10.18 -4.36 2.74
CA VAL A 187 10.12 -3.77 1.40
C VAL A 187 10.67 -2.36 1.38
N ALA A 188 10.26 -1.50 2.30
CA ALA A 188 10.52 -0.06 2.18
C ALA A 188 11.66 0.46 3.08
N GLU A 189 12.04 -0.27 4.13
CA GLU A 189 13.14 0.11 5.06
C GLU A 189 13.10 1.60 5.45
N GLY A 190 14.15 2.38 5.13
CA GLY A 190 14.24 3.82 5.37
C GLY A 190 13.62 4.69 4.27
N ALA A 191 13.06 4.10 3.22
CA ALA A 191 12.47 4.83 2.09
C ALA A 191 11.00 5.22 2.31
N ALA A 192 10.44 4.92 3.49
CA ALA A 192 9.06 5.26 3.85
C ALA A 192 8.96 5.69 5.31
N LEU A 193 7.83 6.27 5.68
CA LEU A 193 7.45 6.64 7.02
C LEU A 193 6.43 5.63 7.58
N TYR A 194 6.44 5.40 8.90
CA TYR A 194 5.66 4.31 9.47
C TYR A 194 4.70 4.79 10.55
N TRP A 195 3.49 4.24 10.53
CA TRP A 195 2.45 4.44 11.53
C TRP A 195 2.02 3.12 12.15
N THR A 196 1.51 3.17 13.37
CA THR A 196 0.95 2.01 14.09
C THR A 196 -0.56 2.16 14.26
N LYS A 197 -1.24 1.11 14.70
CA LYS A 197 -2.68 1.16 15.04
C LYS A 197 -2.98 1.90 16.34
N GLU A 198 -1.99 2.41 17.02
CA GLU A 198 -2.19 3.25 18.20
C GLU A 198 -2.87 4.56 17.80
N ALA A 199 -3.85 4.96 18.57
CA ALA A 199 -4.59 6.20 18.33
C ALA A 199 -3.65 7.41 18.25
N GLY A 200 -3.84 8.23 17.22
CA GLY A 200 -3.03 9.39 16.93
C GLY A 200 -1.69 9.11 16.24
N SER A 201 -1.35 7.85 15.98
CA SER A 201 -0.08 7.52 15.30
C SER A 201 -0.06 8.03 13.86
N LEU A 202 -1.10 7.75 13.08
CA LEU A 202 -1.21 8.22 11.71
C LEU A 202 -1.49 9.72 11.66
N ILE A 203 -2.27 10.27 12.60
CA ILE A 203 -2.50 11.73 12.71
C ILE A 203 -1.16 12.47 12.81
N ARG A 204 -0.29 12.08 13.74
CA ARG A 204 1.03 12.72 13.90
C ARG A 204 1.88 12.62 12.65
N LEU A 205 1.78 11.50 11.94
CA LEU A 205 2.51 11.29 10.72
C LEU A 205 1.98 12.16 9.57
N ILE A 206 0.66 12.28 9.42
CA ILE A 206 0.03 13.19 8.46
C ILE A 206 0.46 14.63 8.76
N MET A 207 0.36 15.09 10.01
CA MET A 207 0.80 16.44 10.39
C MET A 207 2.29 16.69 10.09
N ARG A 208 3.14 15.69 10.30
CA ARG A 208 4.56 15.77 9.95
C ARG A 208 4.76 15.95 8.44
N VAL A 209 4.13 15.12 7.61
CA VAL A 209 4.36 15.16 6.15
C VAL A 209 3.76 16.41 5.51
N GLU A 210 2.72 17.04 6.09
CA GLU A 210 2.23 18.34 5.65
C GLU A 210 3.27 19.48 5.79
N SER A 211 4.27 19.29 6.65
CA SER A 211 5.39 20.24 6.82
C SER A 211 6.66 19.86 6.06
N VAL A 212 6.66 18.72 5.35
CA VAL A 212 7.79 18.27 4.55
C VAL A 212 7.92 19.14 3.31
N ASP A 213 9.10 19.69 3.07
CA ASP A 213 9.37 20.47 1.88
C ASP A 213 9.66 19.56 0.65
N ASP A 214 9.73 20.18 -0.52
CA ASP A 214 9.97 19.46 -1.77
C ASP A 214 11.34 18.76 -1.80
N GLN A 215 12.33 19.29 -1.11
CA GLN A 215 13.66 18.70 -1.05
C GLN A 215 13.64 17.39 -0.23
N GLU A 216 13.04 17.41 0.96
CA GLU A 216 12.89 16.23 1.81
C GLU A 216 12.00 15.17 1.11
N ALA A 217 10.89 15.57 0.52
CA ALA A 217 10.00 14.67 -0.23
C ALA A 217 10.72 14.00 -1.42
N ASN A 218 11.57 14.74 -2.15
CA ASN A 218 12.36 14.17 -3.23
C ASN A 218 13.41 13.16 -2.72
N VAL A 219 13.99 13.37 -1.54
CA VAL A 219 14.90 12.36 -0.94
C VAL A 219 14.16 11.03 -0.71
N PHE A 220 12.95 11.06 -0.13
CA PHE A 220 12.15 9.84 0.02
C PHE A 220 11.81 9.20 -1.31
N ARG A 221 11.41 9.98 -2.30
CA ARG A 221 11.12 9.51 -3.66
C ARG A 221 12.31 8.79 -4.29
N GLU A 222 13.48 9.38 -4.25
CA GLU A 222 14.68 8.77 -4.85
C GLU A 222 15.11 7.51 -4.09
N LEU A 223 15.04 7.51 -2.77
CA LEU A 223 15.34 6.32 -1.96
C LEU A 223 14.37 5.17 -2.28
N SER A 224 13.07 5.44 -2.38
CA SER A 224 12.07 4.41 -2.67
C SER A 224 12.22 3.86 -4.09
N ARG A 225 12.46 4.71 -5.08
CA ARG A 225 12.71 4.28 -6.47
C ARG A 225 13.99 3.45 -6.60
N GLU A 226 15.06 3.88 -5.95
CA GLU A 226 16.32 3.12 -5.93
C GLU A 226 16.12 1.74 -5.27
N MET A 227 15.39 1.67 -4.16
CA MET A 227 15.03 0.41 -3.52
C MET A 227 14.30 -0.53 -4.49
N ILE A 228 13.29 -0.04 -5.21
CA ILE A 228 12.56 -0.84 -6.20
C ILE A 228 13.50 -1.27 -7.32
N ARG A 229 14.30 -0.37 -7.87
CA ARG A 229 15.22 -0.64 -8.97
C ARG A 229 16.24 -1.74 -8.62
N VAL A 230 16.78 -1.71 -7.41
CA VAL A 230 17.87 -2.60 -6.98
C VAL A 230 17.36 -3.94 -6.43
N ARG A 231 16.14 -4.00 -5.88
CA ARG A 231 15.67 -5.20 -5.17
C ARG A 231 14.40 -5.81 -5.73
N TYR A 232 13.57 -5.02 -6.42
CA TYR A 232 12.22 -5.41 -6.84
C TYR A 232 11.92 -5.07 -8.31
N SER A 233 12.94 -4.86 -9.15
CA SER A 233 12.70 -4.69 -10.59
C SER A 233 12.35 -6.03 -11.24
N TRP A 234 11.47 -6.00 -12.24
CA TRP A 234 11.11 -7.21 -12.99
C TRP A 234 12.32 -7.90 -13.60
N ASN A 235 13.36 -7.15 -14.01
CA ASN A 235 14.58 -7.74 -14.53
C ASN A 235 15.30 -8.65 -13.51
N LEU A 236 15.24 -8.31 -12.23
CA LEU A 236 15.82 -9.14 -11.15
C LEU A 236 14.93 -10.34 -10.81
N VAL A 237 13.62 -10.18 -10.91
CA VAL A 237 12.67 -11.24 -10.55
C VAL A 237 12.67 -12.38 -11.59
N VAL A 238 12.94 -12.07 -12.86
CA VAL A 238 12.91 -13.04 -13.97
C VAL A 238 14.29 -13.54 -14.40
N SER A 239 15.37 -13.03 -13.79
CA SER A 239 16.75 -13.49 -14.02
C SER A 239 17.10 -14.68 -13.13
#